data_3f9ab48b2fbc4f65a3d4259a21372c87
#
_entry.id   3f9ab48b2fbc4f65a3d4259a21372c87
#
_cell.length_a   1.000
_cell.length_b   1.000
_cell.length_c   1.000
_cell.angle_alpha   90.00
_cell.angle_beta   90.00
_cell.angle_gamma   90.00
#
_symmetry.space_group_name_H-M   'P 1'
#
loop_
_entity.id
_entity.type
_entity.pdbx_description
1 polymer ?
#
loop_
_entity_poly.entity_id
_entity_poly.type
_entity_poly.pdbx_seq_one_letter_code
_entity_poly.pdbx_strand_id
1 'polypeptide(L)'
;VVDNTPEMRVALRWASLRARRTGGRVGLVRVIRPSDFQHWAAVGNLMKEEARDEAEQLLQEHAAEVFRLYGDMPVLYLREGDMKSAVIDLIDEDNDIRILVLAASTGRRGPGPLITYLTKKAIGLLRIPVTIVPGGLSDEQIDRLV
;
A
#
# COMPACT_ATOMS: atom_id res chain seq x y z
N VAL A 1 1.19 -0.59 0.60
CA VAL A 1 0.09 -0.65 -0.38
C VAL A 1 -0.97 0.36 -0.01
N VAL A 2 -1.37 1.20 -0.95
CA VAL A 2 -2.26 2.35 -0.73
C VAL A 2 -3.66 2.07 -1.23
N ASP A 3 -4.65 2.31 -0.38
CA ASP A 3 -6.08 2.26 -0.68
C ASP A 3 -6.83 3.39 0.06
N ASN A 4 -8.16 3.39 0.00
CA ASN A 4 -9.00 4.40 0.65
C ASN A 4 -9.47 3.98 2.06
N THR A 5 -8.90 2.95 2.66
CA THR A 5 -9.34 2.47 3.96
C THR A 5 -8.74 3.29 5.12
N PRO A 6 -9.44 3.42 6.25
CA PRO A 6 -8.89 4.05 7.44
C PRO A 6 -7.66 3.30 7.97
N GLU A 7 -7.66 1.99 7.88
CA GLU A 7 -6.57 1.11 8.34
C GLU A 7 -5.27 1.40 7.58
N MET A 8 -5.36 1.69 6.29
CA MET A 8 -4.19 2.03 5.49
C MET A 8 -3.45 3.25 6.07
N ARG A 9 -4.17 4.25 6.58
CA ARG A 9 -3.54 5.44 7.19
C ARG A 9 -2.74 5.09 8.45
N VAL A 10 -3.20 4.11 9.22
CA VAL A 10 -2.48 3.60 10.40
C VAL A 10 -1.14 2.99 9.97
N ALA A 11 -1.15 2.15 8.94
CA ALA A 11 0.07 1.57 8.38
C ALA A 11 1.00 2.62 7.74
N LEU A 12 0.42 3.64 7.08
CA LEU A 12 1.17 4.76 6.50
C LEU A 12 1.94 5.53 7.58
N ARG A 13 1.28 5.85 8.69
CA ARG A 13 1.92 6.50 9.84
C ARG A 13 3.07 5.67 10.39
N TRP A 14 2.81 4.39 10.64
CA TRP A 14 3.84 3.47 11.12
C TRP A 14 5.06 3.44 10.19
N ALA A 15 4.83 3.24 8.89
CA ALA A 15 5.89 3.18 7.88
C ALA A 15 6.70 4.48 7.79
N SER A 16 6.01 5.63 7.82
CA SER A 16 6.64 6.95 7.74
C SER A 16 7.54 7.23 8.96
N LEU A 17 7.03 6.97 10.16
CA LEU A 17 7.80 7.18 11.39
C LEU A 17 8.95 6.19 11.51
N ARG A 18 8.73 4.94 11.09
CA ARG A 18 9.78 3.92 11.06
C ARG A 18 10.90 4.29 10.08
N ALA A 19 10.55 4.72 8.86
CA ALA A 19 11.51 5.17 7.87
C ALA A 19 12.33 6.36 8.39
N ARG A 20 11.67 7.36 8.98
CA ARG A 20 12.35 8.50 9.61
C ARG A 20 13.37 8.07 10.67
N ARG A 21 13.02 7.08 11.49
CA ARG A 21 13.87 6.61 12.59
C ARG A 21 15.06 5.78 12.11
N THR A 22 14.91 5.07 11.01
CA THR A 22 15.96 4.17 10.48
C THR A 22 16.76 4.76 9.33
N GLY A 23 16.44 5.98 8.88
CA GLY A 23 17.03 6.58 7.68
C GLY A 23 16.59 5.89 6.37
N GLY A 24 15.50 5.13 6.42
CA GLY A 24 14.93 4.49 5.24
C GLY A 24 14.11 5.45 4.40
N ARG A 25 13.42 4.93 3.38
CA ARG A 25 12.52 5.67 2.52
C ARG A 25 11.17 4.95 2.39
N VAL A 26 10.09 5.70 2.29
CA VAL A 26 8.76 5.13 2.09
C VAL A 26 8.50 4.97 0.60
N GLY A 27 8.02 3.79 0.19
CA GLY A 27 7.42 3.56 -1.12
C GLY A 27 5.91 3.41 -0.99
N LEU A 28 5.14 4.06 -1.83
CA LEU A 28 3.69 3.94 -1.92
C LEU A 28 3.31 3.28 -3.23
N VAL A 29 2.60 2.17 -3.17
CA VAL A 29 2.08 1.49 -4.37
C VAL A 29 0.56 1.50 -4.39
N ARG A 30 0.00 1.96 -5.51
CA ARG A 30 -1.41 1.82 -5.87
C ARG A 30 -1.55 0.86 -7.03
N VAL A 31 -2.42 -0.13 -6.90
CA VAL A 31 -2.73 -1.08 -7.97
C VAL A 31 -4.13 -0.81 -8.48
N ILE A 32 -4.24 -0.53 -9.77
CA ILE A 32 -5.52 -0.38 -10.47
C ILE A 32 -5.92 -1.76 -10.97
N ARG A 33 -7.06 -2.26 -10.50
CA ARG A 33 -7.55 -3.59 -10.86
C ARG A 33 -8.38 -3.55 -12.13
N PRO A 34 -8.36 -4.60 -12.98
CA PRO A 34 -9.24 -4.70 -14.15
C PRO A 34 -10.74 -4.63 -13.80
N SER A 35 -11.11 -5.08 -12.60
CA SER A 35 -12.48 -4.96 -12.08
C SER A 35 -12.95 -3.51 -11.94
N ASP A 36 -12.04 -2.57 -11.80
CA ASP A 36 -12.35 -1.15 -11.71
C ASP A 36 -12.85 -0.60 -13.07
N PHE A 37 -12.69 -1.35 -14.18
CA PHE A 37 -13.11 -1.00 -15.53
C PHE A 37 -14.23 -1.86 -16.13
N GLN A 38 -14.61 -2.97 -15.50
CA GLN A 38 -15.41 -4.04 -16.13
C GLN A 38 -16.84 -3.65 -16.55
N HIS A 39 -17.41 -2.61 -15.98
CA HIS A 39 -18.80 -2.22 -16.27
C HIS A 39 -18.97 -1.38 -17.54
N TRP A 40 -17.90 -1.04 -18.25
CA TRP A 40 -17.91 -0.01 -19.28
C TRP A 40 -17.02 -0.35 -20.50
N ALA A 41 -17.13 -1.56 -21.03
CA ALA A 41 -16.33 -2.02 -22.17
C ALA A 41 -16.42 -1.09 -23.42
N ALA A 42 -17.52 -0.37 -23.59
CA ALA A 42 -17.72 0.59 -24.69
C ALA A 42 -17.02 1.96 -24.46
N VAL A 43 -16.63 2.28 -23.21
CA VAL A 43 -15.98 3.54 -22.80
C VAL A 43 -14.60 3.27 -22.21
N GLY A 44 -14.02 2.10 -22.48
CA GLY A 44 -12.87 1.53 -21.77
C GLY A 44 -11.63 2.43 -21.67
N ASN A 45 -11.31 3.22 -22.70
CA ASN A 45 -10.12 4.08 -22.67
C ASN A 45 -10.31 5.29 -21.75
N LEU A 46 -11.48 5.94 -21.79
CA LEU A 46 -11.79 7.09 -20.92
C LEU A 46 -11.83 6.66 -19.44
N MET A 47 -12.44 5.51 -19.15
CA MET A 47 -12.50 4.97 -17.80
C MET A 47 -11.13 4.56 -17.26
N LYS A 48 -10.23 4.05 -18.12
CA LYS A 48 -8.84 3.76 -17.74
C LYS A 48 -8.07 5.02 -17.38
N GLU A 49 -8.24 6.10 -18.15
CA GLU A 49 -7.62 7.39 -17.86
C GLU A 49 -8.15 7.98 -16.55
N GLU A 50 -9.45 7.96 -16.33
CA GLU A 50 -10.07 8.42 -15.08
C GLU A 50 -9.59 7.61 -13.88
N ALA A 51 -9.55 6.29 -13.96
CA ALA A 51 -9.05 5.43 -12.88
C ALA A 51 -7.56 5.66 -12.60
N ARG A 52 -6.78 5.93 -13.64
CA ARG A 52 -5.37 6.30 -13.49
C ARG A 52 -5.20 7.64 -12.81
N ASP A 53 -5.97 8.65 -13.21
CA ASP A 53 -5.96 9.98 -12.61
C ASP A 53 -6.36 9.93 -11.14
N GLU A 54 -7.41 9.19 -10.80
CA GLU A 54 -7.83 8.94 -9.41
C GLU A 54 -6.74 8.24 -8.59
N ALA A 55 -6.08 7.24 -9.17
CA ALA A 55 -5.00 6.53 -8.51
C ALA A 55 -3.77 7.42 -8.27
N GLU A 56 -3.41 8.25 -9.25
CA GLU A 56 -2.32 9.22 -9.12
C GLU A 56 -2.65 10.29 -8.07
N GLN A 57 -3.88 10.79 -8.05
CA GLN A 57 -4.34 11.74 -7.03
C GLN A 57 -4.27 11.13 -5.63
N LEU A 58 -4.73 9.90 -5.45
CA LEU A 58 -4.65 9.20 -4.17
C LEU A 58 -3.20 9.03 -3.71
N LEU A 59 -2.29 8.67 -4.60
CA LEU A 59 -0.86 8.58 -4.30
C LEU A 59 -0.29 9.92 -3.88
N GLN A 60 -0.66 11.02 -4.54
CA GLN A 60 -0.19 12.37 -4.19
C GLN A 60 -0.72 12.85 -2.84
N GLU A 61 -1.97 12.57 -2.51
CA GLU A 61 -2.55 12.88 -1.20
C GLU A 61 -1.79 12.18 -0.07
N HIS A 62 -1.50 10.90 -0.24
CA HIS A 62 -0.72 10.14 0.76
C HIS A 62 0.77 10.49 0.75
N ALA A 63 1.32 10.90 -0.38
CA ALA A 63 2.69 11.42 -0.45
C ALA A 63 2.84 12.69 0.39
N ALA A 64 1.87 13.60 0.34
CA ALA A 64 1.86 14.79 1.19
C ALA A 64 1.80 14.43 2.69
N GLU A 65 1.04 13.41 3.06
CA GLU A 65 0.99 12.92 4.44
C GLU A 65 2.33 12.31 4.90
N VAL A 66 2.96 11.51 4.06
CA VAL A 66 4.32 10.98 4.33
C VAL A 66 5.31 12.12 4.53
N PHE A 67 5.29 13.11 3.65
CA PHE A 67 6.17 14.28 3.78
C PHE A 67 5.95 15.02 5.11
N ARG A 68 4.70 15.20 5.52
CA ARG A 68 4.35 15.83 6.80
C ARG A 68 4.87 15.02 8.00
N LEU A 69 4.82 13.70 7.94
CA LEU A 69 5.23 12.80 9.04
C LEU A 69 6.75 12.56 9.09
N TYR A 70 7.37 12.49 7.93
CA TYR A 70 8.77 12.09 7.79
C TYR A 70 9.68 13.26 7.43
N GLY A 71 9.23 14.17 6.58
CA GLY A 71 10.04 15.28 6.05
C GLY A 71 10.73 14.97 4.72
N ASP A 72 10.51 13.79 4.14
CA ASP A 72 11.03 13.39 2.84
C ASP A 72 9.91 12.84 1.95
N MET A 73 10.09 12.97 0.63
CA MET A 73 9.10 12.51 -0.35
C MET A 73 9.20 10.99 -0.55
N PRO A 74 8.06 10.27 -0.55
CA PRO A 74 8.05 8.85 -0.87
C PRO A 74 8.32 8.60 -2.35
N VAL A 75 8.73 7.37 -2.67
CA VAL A 75 8.70 6.86 -4.04
C VAL A 75 7.28 6.43 -4.36
N LEU A 76 6.75 6.81 -5.52
CA LEU A 76 5.41 6.46 -5.96
C LEU A 76 5.44 5.39 -7.04
N TYR A 77 4.67 4.33 -6.83
CA TYR A 77 4.50 3.24 -7.79
C TYR A 77 3.03 3.12 -8.17
N LEU A 78 2.76 3.14 -9.45
CA LEU A 78 1.46 2.85 -10.03
C LEU A 78 1.56 1.57 -10.85
N ARG A 79 0.69 0.60 -10.55
CA ARG A 79 0.64 -0.69 -11.23
C ARG A 79 -0.79 -0.99 -11.67
N GLU A 80 -0.93 -1.81 -12.69
CA GLU A 80 -2.21 -2.32 -13.17
C GLU A 80 -2.22 -3.85 -13.08
N GLY A 81 -3.36 -4.43 -12.77
CA GLY A 81 -3.54 -5.87 -12.75
C GLY A 81 -4.07 -6.43 -11.45
N ASP A 82 -3.79 -7.70 -11.21
CA ASP A 82 -4.13 -8.34 -9.95
C ASP A 82 -3.27 -7.80 -8.82
N MET A 83 -3.90 -7.43 -7.72
CA MET A 83 -3.23 -6.83 -6.55
C MET A 83 -2.09 -7.69 -6.02
N LYS A 84 -2.30 -8.99 -5.90
CA LYS A 84 -1.35 -9.94 -5.32
C LYS A 84 -0.10 -10.07 -6.19
N SER A 85 -0.30 -10.31 -7.48
CA SER A 85 0.77 -10.42 -8.47
C SER A 85 1.53 -9.11 -8.62
N ALA A 86 0.82 -7.99 -8.75
CA ALA A 86 1.43 -6.68 -8.95
C ALA A 86 2.34 -6.26 -7.78
N VAL A 87 1.95 -6.57 -6.55
CA VAL A 87 2.78 -6.28 -5.37
C VAL A 87 4.01 -7.17 -5.32
N ILE A 88 3.88 -8.45 -5.61
CA ILE A 88 5.02 -9.39 -5.64
C ILE A 88 5.99 -9.02 -6.75
N ASP A 89 5.48 -8.77 -7.96
CA ASP A 89 6.31 -8.38 -9.11
C ASP A 89 7.09 -7.09 -8.82
N LEU A 90 6.44 -6.09 -8.22
CA LEU A 90 7.13 -4.86 -7.82
C LEU A 90 8.26 -5.12 -6.82
N ILE A 91 8.03 -5.98 -5.84
CA ILE A 91 9.07 -6.34 -4.86
C ILE A 91 10.25 -7.04 -5.55
N ASP A 92 9.99 -7.88 -6.53
CA ASP A 92 11.04 -8.60 -7.27
C ASP A 92 11.79 -7.70 -8.26
N GLU A 93 11.11 -6.71 -8.84
CA GLU A 93 11.71 -5.74 -9.76
C GLU A 93 12.60 -4.71 -9.07
N ASP A 94 12.21 -4.27 -7.87
CA ASP A 94 12.90 -3.19 -7.14
C ASP A 94 13.60 -3.73 -5.88
N ASN A 95 14.91 -3.91 -5.99
CA ASN A 95 15.76 -4.42 -4.91
C ASN A 95 15.91 -3.45 -3.72
N ASP A 96 15.55 -2.19 -3.87
CA ASP A 96 15.59 -1.22 -2.78
C ASP A 96 14.41 -1.36 -1.82
N ILE A 97 13.37 -2.09 -2.23
CA ILE A 97 12.26 -2.45 -1.34
C ILE A 97 12.74 -3.53 -0.36
N ARG A 98 12.73 -3.20 0.93
CA ARG A 98 13.27 -4.04 2.00
C ARG A 98 12.23 -4.59 2.97
N ILE A 99 11.07 -3.97 3.04
CA ILE A 99 9.97 -4.35 3.92
C ILE A 99 8.66 -4.05 3.21
N LEU A 100 7.73 -5.00 3.24
CA LEU A 100 6.34 -4.78 2.85
C LEU A 100 5.52 -4.44 4.09
N VAL A 101 4.86 -3.28 4.09
CA VAL A 101 3.98 -2.86 5.19
C VAL A 101 2.54 -2.89 4.75
N LEU A 102 1.71 -3.61 5.49
CA LEU A 102 0.29 -3.78 5.22
C LEU A 102 -0.55 -3.42 6.45
N ALA A 103 -1.72 -2.84 6.22
CA ALA A 103 -2.72 -2.61 7.25
C ALA A 103 -3.66 -3.80 7.36
N ALA A 104 -3.87 -4.31 8.56
CA ALA A 104 -4.89 -5.31 8.81
C ALA A 104 -6.26 -4.66 9.00
N SER A 105 -7.25 -5.13 8.25
CA SER A 105 -8.65 -4.70 8.42
C SER A 105 -9.15 -5.02 9.83
N THR A 106 -9.94 -4.12 10.38
CA THR A 106 -10.64 -4.28 11.66
C THR A 106 -11.99 -4.98 11.53
N GLY A 107 -12.44 -5.25 10.31
CA GLY A 107 -13.73 -5.86 10.03
C GLY A 107 -13.79 -7.36 10.32
N ARG A 108 -15.02 -7.88 10.41
CA ARG A 108 -15.28 -9.31 10.70
C ARG A 108 -14.84 -10.27 9.60
N ARG A 109 -14.52 -9.79 8.40
CA ARG A 109 -14.10 -10.60 7.25
C ARG A 109 -12.63 -10.99 7.27
N GLY A 110 -11.93 -10.73 8.35
CA GLY A 110 -10.51 -11.01 8.52
C GLY A 110 -9.60 -9.85 8.09
N PRO A 111 -8.28 -10.08 8.09
CA PRO A 111 -7.28 -9.01 7.96
C PRO A 111 -7.18 -8.38 6.57
N GLY A 112 -7.87 -8.93 5.60
CA GLY A 112 -7.85 -8.48 4.22
C GLY A 112 -7.30 -9.54 3.24
N PRO A 113 -7.69 -9.46 1.95
CA PRO A 113 -7.37 -10.50 0.97
C PRO A 113 -5.88 -10.63 0.66
N LEU A 114 -5.15 -9.51 0.63
CA LEU A 114 -3.71 -9.54 0.38
C LEU A 114 -2.94 -10.18 1.55
N ILE A 115 -3.25 -9.79 2.79
CA ILE A 115 -2.64 -10.39 3.98
C ILE A 115 -2.95 -11.88 4.05
N THR A 116 -4.21 -12.25 3.82
CA THR A 116 -4.63 -13.67 3.82
C THR A 116 -3.87 -14.48 2.77
N TYR A 117 -3.71 -13.95 1.57
CA TYR A 117 -2.96 -14.61 0.51
C TYR A 117 -1.48 -14.76 0.87
N LEU A 118 -0.83 -13.70 1.29
CA LEU A 118 0.59 -13.70 1.62
C LEU A 118 0.91 -14.67 2.76
N THR A 119 0.12 -14.63 3.83
CA THR A 119 0.37 -15.48 5.00
C THR A 119 0.06 -16.96 4.78
N LYS A 120 -0.91 -17.28 3.92
CA LYS A 120 -1.31 -18.67 3.66
C LYS A 120 -0.58 -19.34 2.50
N LYS A 121 -0.22 -18.59 1.46
CA LYS A 121 0.25 -19.17 0.19
C LYS A 121 1.59 -18.63 -0.29
N ALA A 122 1.92 -17.40 -0.01
CA ALA A 122 3.02 -16.72 -0.68
C ALA A 122 4.14 -16.26 0.25
N ILE A 123 4.06 -16.47 1.55
CA ILE A 123 5.09 -15.99 2.50
C ILE A 123 6.47 -16.54 2.16
N GLY A 124 6.56 -17.77 1.70
CA GLY A 124 7.81 -18.40 1.30
C GLY A 124 8.36 -17.94 -0.06
N LEU A 125 7.57 -17.18 -0.83
CA LEU A 125 7.97 -16.63 -2.13
C LEU A 125 8.52 -15.20 -2.01
N LEU A 126 8.26 -14.54 -0.89
CA LEU A 126 8.74 -13.17 -0.68
C LEU A 126 10.20 -13.17 -0.24
N ARG A 127 11.01 -12.33 -0.88
CA ARG A 127 12.40 -12.11 -0.51
C ARG A 127 12.61 -11.10 0.61
N ILE A 128 11.52 -10.50 1.11
CA ILE A 128 11.54 -9.45 2.14
C ILE A 128 10.55 -9.76 3.26
N PRO A 129 10.78 -9.25 4.47
CA PRO A 129 9.81 -9.37 5.56
C PRO A 129 8.53 -8.58 5.30
N VAL A 130 7.44 -9.06 5.90
CA VAL A 130 6.13 -8.39 5.90
C VAL A 130 5.82 -7.89 7.30
N THR A 131 5.53 -6.61 7.43
CA THR A 131 4.99 -6.03 8.65
C THR A 131 3.49 -5.80 8.49
N ILE A 132 2.73 -6.41 9.38
CA ILE A 132 1.27 -6.25 9.43
C ILE A 132 0.94 -5.33 10.60
N VAL A 133 0.38 -4.16 10.29
CA VAL A 133 0.00 -3.17 11.29
C VAL A 133 -1.49 -3.33 11.60
N PRO A 134 -1.88 -3.58 12.86
CA PRO A 134 -3.29 -3.62 13.24
C PRO A 134 -3.97 -2.28 12.94
N GLY A 135 -5.05 -2.32 12.15
CA GLY A 135 -5.72 -1.11 11.66
C GLY A 135 -6.47 -0.29 12.72
N GLY A 136 -6.65 -0.84 13.91
CA GLY A 136 -7.32 -0.18 15.03
C GLY A 136 -6.40 0.59 15.99
N LEU A 137 -5.10 0.64 15.72
CA LEU A 137 -4.16 1.38 16.57
C LEU A 137 -4.37 2.89 16.45
N SER A 138 -4.32 3.60 17.58
CA SER A 138 -4.33 5.07 17.59
C SER A 138 -2.96 5.64 17.21
N ASP A 139 -2.94 6.93 16.86
CA ASP A 139 -1.69 7.64 16.56
C ASP A 139 -0.70 7.57 17.73
N GLU A 140 -1.17 7.74 18.96
CA GLU A 140 -0.34 7.67 20.16
C GLU A 140 0.23 6.27 20.39
N GLN A 141 -0.54 5.24 20.08
CA GLN A 141 -0.06 3.85 20.13
C GLN A 141 1.02 3.60 19.10
N ILE A 142 0.82 4.05 17.86
CA ILE A 142 1.85 3.95 16.81
C ILE A 142 3.12 4.70 17.20
N ASP A 143 3.00 5.92 17.71
CA ASP A 143 4.16 6.75 18.09
C ASP A 143 5.01 6.10 19.18
N ARG A 144 4.40 5.34 20.09
CA ARG A 144 5.11 4.58 21.11
C ARG A 144 5.77 3.31 20.61
N LEU A 145 5.22 2.69 19.55
CA LEU A 145 5.74 1.43 18.99
C LEU A 145 6.92 1.65 18.05
N VAL A 146 7.02 2.82 17.49
CA VAL A 146 8.10 3.15 16.53
C VAL A 146 9.42 3.57 17.24
#